data_e37d3ab273a6014868c4d0596afb602d
#
_entry.id   e37d3ab273a6014868c4d0596afb602d
#
_cell.length_a   1.000
_cell.length_b   1.000
_cell.length_c   1.000
_cell.angle_alpha   90.00
_cell.angle_beta   90.00
_cell.angle_gamma   90.00
#
_symmetry.space_group_name_H-M   'P 1'
#
loop_
_entity.id
_entity.type
_entity.pdbx_description
1 polymer ?
#
loop_
_entity_poly.entity_id
_entity_poly.type
_entity_poly.pdbx_seq_one_letter_code
_entity_poly.pdbx_strand_id
1 'polypeptide(L)'
;DVLFFVDNIFRFTQAGSEVSALLGRMPSAVGYQPTLSTEMGDLQERITSTKKGSITSIQAIYVPADDVTDPAPATAFAHLDATSVLDRKISELGIYPAIDPLTSTSRILDPRVVGDRHYNVARSVQTTLQQYKDLQDIIAILGMDELSDEDKMVVSRARKMQKFMSQPFFVAEQFTGLEGRYVKLEDSIAGFEAILNGEVDDLPENAFSYVGSIDEAIEKAKK
;
A
#
# COMPACT_ATOMS: atom_id res chain seq x y z
N ASP A 1 13.08 23.68 5.16
CA ASP A 1 12.37 22.47 4.71
C ASP A 1 10.94 22.52 5.20
N VAL A 2 10.01 22.08 4.37
CA VAL A 2 8.57 22.11 4.63
C VAL A 2 7.99 20.72 4.46
N LEU A 3 7.14 20.30 5.40
CA LEU A 3 6.27 19.15 5.25
C LEU A 3 4.86 19.66 4.92
N PHE A 4 4.39 19.31 3.73
CA PHE A 4 3.14 19.81 3.16
C PHE A 4 2.08 18.70 3.12
N PHE A 5 0.95 18.92 3.79
CA PHE A 5 -0.17 17.98 3.81
C PHE A 5 -1.32 18.49 2.96
N VAL A 6 -1.89 17.61 2.13
CA VAL A 6 -3.06 17.90 1.31
C VAL A 6 -4.14 16.84 1.57
N ASP A 7 -5.27 17.26 2.09
CA ASP A 7 -6.46 16.42 2.26
C ASP A 7 -7.68 17.11 1.64
N ASN A 8 -8.06 16.76 0.43
CA ASN A 8 -7.36 15.92 -0.52
C ASN A 8 -7.17 16.65 -1.85
N ILE A 9 -6.25 16.18 -2.70
CA ILE A 9 -5.92 16.83 -3.97
C ILE A 9 -7.08 16.77 -4.99
N PHE A 10 -8.01 15.83 -4.85
CA PHE A 10 -9.19 15.74 -5.71
C PHE A 10 -10.07 16.99 -5.64
N ARG A 11 -10.13 17.67 -4.50
CA ARG A 11 -10.88 18.92 -4.33
C ARG A 11 -10.30 20.06 -5.17
N PHE A 12 -8.98 20.09 -5.35
CA PHE A 12 -8.33 21.01 -6.28
C PHE A 12 -8.82 20.78 -7.72
N THR A 13 -8.90 19.53 -8.15
CA THR A 13 -9.44 19.16 -9.48
C THR A 13 -10.89 19.57 -9.64
N GLN A 14 -11.73 19.34 -8.63
CA GLN A 14 -13.14 19.75 -8.65
C GLN A 14 -13.28 21.28 -8.80
N ALA A 15 -12.54 22.03 -8.02
CA ALA A 15 -12.54 23.50 -8.13
C ALA A 15 -12.14 23.97 -9.54
N GLY A 16 -11.13 23.34 -10.13
CA GLY A 16 -10.72 23.60 -11.52
C GLY A 16 -11.83 23.31 -12.53
N SER A 17 -12.59 22.22 -12.36
CA SER A 17 -13.71 21.88 -13.26
C SER A 17 -14.86 22.87 -13.12
N GLU A 18 -15.18 23.33 -11.92
CA GLU A 18 -16.20 24.34 -11.68
C GLU A 18 -15.84 25.69 -12.36
N VAL A 19 -14.59 26.14 -12.19
CA VAL A 19 -14.10 27.35 -12.85
C VAL A 19 -14.13 27.20 -14.38
N SER A 20 -13.72 26.05 -14.90
CA SER A 20 -13.76 25.76 -16.34
C SER A 20 -15.19 25.83 -16.91
N ALA A 21 -16.16 25.30 -16.17
CA ALA A 21 -17.58 25.37 -16.55
C ALA A 21 -18.11 26.81 -16.55
N LEU A 22 -17.76 27.59 -15.54
CA LEU A 22 -18.10 29.03 -15.46
C LEU A 22 -17.51 29.83 -16.62
N LEU A 23 -16.34 29.46 -17.11
CA LEU A 23 -15.69 30.09 -18.26
C LEU A 23 -16.24 29.57 -19.62
N GLY A 24 -17.22 28.68 -19.61
CA GLY A 24 -17.84 28.10 -20.81
C GLY A 24 -16.89 27.23 -21.63
N ARG A 25 -15.83 26.66 -21.01
CA ARG A 25 -14.90 25.75 -21.71
C ARG A 25 -15.57 24.41 -21.97
N MET A 26 -15.33 23.85 -23.15
CA MET A 26 -15.79 22.49 -23.47
C MET A 26 -15.14 21.47 -22.56
N PRO A 27 -15.90 20.61 -21.87
CA PRO A 27 -15.34 19.58 -20.99
C PRO A 27 -14.57 18.51 -21.79
N SER A 28 -13.55 17.96 -21.15
CA SER A 28 -12.81 16.80 -21.63
C SER A 28 -13.45 15.48 -21.16
N ALA A 29 -12.68 14.38 -21.18
CA ALA A 29 -13.15 13.07 -20.73
C ALA A 29 -13.75 13.13 -19.32
N VAL A 30 -14.82 12.40 -19.10
CA VAL A 30 -15.56 12.29 -17.81
C VAL A 30 -16.05 13.64 -17.26
N GLY A 31 -16.08 14.68 -18.10
CA GLY A 31 -16.55 16.01 -17.70
C GLY A 31 -15.50 16.90 -17.02
N TYR A 32 -14.25 16.49 -16.95
CA TYR A 32 -13.16 17.30 -16.40
C TYR A 32 -12.76 18.45 -17.33
N GLN A 33 -12.08 19.45 -16.76
CA GLN A 33 -11.51 20.57 -17.50
C GLN A 33 -10.43 20.11 -18.49
N PRO A 34 -10.34 20.74 -19.67
CA PRO A 34 -9.28 20.42 -20.64
C PRO A 34 -7.88 20.78 -20.15
N THR A 35 -7.79 21.66 -19.16
CA THR A 35 -6.56 22.12 -18.52
C THR A 35 -6.11 21.31 -17.30
N LEU A 36 -6.78 20.18 -16.99
CA LEU A 36 -6.53 19.36 -15.81
C LEU A 36 -5.05 19.05 -15.58
N SER A 37 -4.39 18.51 -16.60
CA SER A 37 -2.97 18.10 -16.50
C SER A 37 -2.05 19.30 -16.28
N THR A 38 -2.33 20.43 -16.92
CA THR A 38 -1.56 21.67 -16.76
C THR A 38 -1.71 22.23 -15.34
N GLU A 39 -2.95 22.36 -14.87
CA GLU A 39 -3.23 22.87 -13.53
C GLU A 39 -2.62 21.99 -12.44
N MET A 40 -2.72 20.67 -12.58
CA MET A 40 -2.11 19.70 -11.67
C MET A 40 -0.58 19.79 -11.72
N GLY A 41 0.00 19.87 -12.90
CA GLY A 41 1.44 20.01 -13.07
C GLY A 41 1.97 21.30 -12.44
N ASP A 42 1.31 22.43 -12.66
CA ASP A 42 1.69 23.73 -12.08
C ASP A 42 1.72 23.70 -10.54
N LEU A 43 0.83 22.93 -9.91
CA LEU A 43 0.84 22.75 -8.46
C LEU A 43 1.93 21.77 -8.02
N GLN A 44 1.96 20.59 -8.63
CA GLN A 44 2.82 19.49 -8.20
C GLN A 44 4.32 19.76 -8.42
N GLU A 45 4.70 20.46 -9.50
CA GLU A 45 6.09 20.77 -9.80
C GLU A 45 6.70 21.79 -8.82
N ARG A 46 5.90 22.47 -8.01
CA ARG A 46 6.39 23.30 -6.90
C ARG A 46 6.86 22.48 -5.71
N ILE A 47 6.48 21.22 -5.63
CA ILE A 47 6.90 20.29 -4.59
C ILE A 47 8.25 19.72 -5.01
N THR A 48 9.31 20.39 -4.59
CA THR A 48 10.67 20.09 -5.06
C THR A 48 11.72 20.50 -4.03
N SER A 49 12.97 20.07 -4.29
CA SER A 49 14.14 20.48 -3.53
C SER A 49 14.88 21.60 -4.28
N THR A 50 15.31 22.62 -3.56
CA THR A 50 16.12 23.73 -4.06
C THR A 50 17.42 23.85 -3.28
N LYS A 51 18.29 24.75 -3.65
CA LYS A 51 19.52 25.04 -2.89
C LYS A 51 19.26 25.62 -1.48
N LYS A 52 18.04 26.11 -1.22
CA LYS A 52 17.69 26.78 0.05
C LYS A 52 16.83 25.89 0.97
N GLY A 53 16.25 24.81 0.46
CA GLY A 53 15.37 23.92 1.21
C GLY A 53 14.55 23.03 0.31
N SER A 54 13.71 22.19 0.91
CA SER A 54 12.89 21.22 0.23
C SER A 54 11.43 21.27 0.69
N ILE A 55 10.53 20.79 -0.17
CA ILE A 55 9.15 20.52 0.17
C ILE A 55 8.93 19.02 0.03
N THR A 56 8.52 18.36 1.11
CA THR A 56 8.03 16.99 1.11
C THR A 56 6.53 17.02 1.29
N SER A 57 5.77 16.32 0.45
CA SER A 57 4.30 16.31 0.55
C SER A 57 3.75 14.93 0.93
N ILE A 58 2.66 14.97 1.70
CA ILE A 58 1.78 13.83 1.96
C ILE A 58 0.40 14.23 1.49
N GLN A 59 -0.10 13.54 0.46
CA GLN A 59 -1.34 13.89 -0.21
C GLN A 59 -2.34 12.75 -0.13
N ALA A 60 -3.52 13.01 0.41
CA ALA A 60 -4.65 12.10 0.26
C ALA A 60 -5.25 12.28 -1.15
N ILE A 61 -5.53 11.18 -1.83
CA ILE A 61 -6.14 11.16 -3.14
C ILE A 61 -7.44 10.37 -3.07
N TYR A 62 -8.56 11.05 -3.28
CA TYR A 62 -9.84 10.38 -3.44
C TYR A 62 -9.93 9.77 -4.83
N VAL A 63 -10.30 8.50 -4.89
CA VAL A 63 -10.49 7.75 -6.14
C VAL A 63 -11.99 7.52 -6.34
N PRO A 64 -12.63 8.23 -7.27
CA PRO A 64 -14.07 8.08 -7.53
C PRO A 64 -14.42 6.66 -7.95
N ALA A 65 -15.45 6.07 -7.31
CA ALA A 65 -15.93 4.72 -7.59
C ALA A 65 -14.85 3.61 -7.59
N ASP A 66 -13.78 3.79 -6.82
CA ASP A 66 -12.62 2.90 -6.78
C ASP A 66 -11.92 2.73 -8.15
N ASP A 67 -12.15 3.66 -9.09
CA ASP A 67 -11.58 3.65 -10.45
C ASP A 67 -10.29 4.49 -10.50
N VAL A 68 -9.14 3.80 -10.38
CA VAL A 68 -7.81 4.42 -10.47
C VAL A 68 -7.49 4.97 -11.86
N THR A 69 -8.28 4.63 -12.88
CA THR A 69 -8.14 5.12 -14.26
C THR A 69 -8.88 6.42 -14.52
N ASP A 70 -9.70 6.89 -13.56
CA ASP A 70 -10.32 8.21 -13.64
C ASP A 70 -9.27 9.29 -13.87
N PRO A 71 -9.49 10.26 -14.79
CA PRO A 71 -8.48 11.26 -15.14
C PRO A 71 -7.90 12.07 -13.99
N ALA A 72 -8.67 12.32 -12.92
CA ALA A 72 -8.18 13.10 -11.79
C ALA A 72 -7.13 12.37 -10.96
N PRO A 73 -7.39 11.17 -10.40
CA PRO A 73 -6.36 10.41 -9.71
C PRO A 73 -5.22 9.99 -10.65
N ALA A 74 -5.51 9.57 -11.88
CA ALA A 74 -4.48 9.16 -12.84
C ALA A 74 -3.47 10.28 -13.11
N THR A 75 -3.93 11.52 -13.27
CA THR A 75 -3.05 12.69 -13.45
C THR A 75 -2.24 12.97 -12.19
N ALA A 76 -2.84 12.85 -11.00
CA ALA A 76 -2.13 13.06 -9.75
C ALA A 76 -1.03 12.00 -9.53
N PHE A 77 -1.32 10.72 -9.80
CA PHE A 77 -0.36 9.62 -9.63
C PHE A 77 0.92 9.80 -10.44
N ALA A 78 0.83 10.42 -11.62
CA ALA A 78 2.01 10.67 -12.45
C ALA A 78 3.07 11.56 -11.78
N HIS A 79 2.68 12.38 -10.81
CA HIS A 79 3.56 13.31 -10.09
C HIS A 79 4.09 12.77 -8.76
N LEU A 80 3.64 11.57 -8.32
CA LEU A 80 4.01 11.04 -7.02
C LEU A 80 5.27 10.16 -7.09
N ASP A 81 6.11 10.26 -6.07
CA ASP A 81 7.30 9.41 -5.91
C ASP A 81 6.98 8.09 -5.21
N ALA A 82 5.95 8.06 -4.38
CA ALA A 82 5.46 6.88 -3.71
C ALA A 82 3.93 6.92 -3.59
N THR A 83 3.29 5.76 -3.71
CA THR A 83 1.86 5.59 -3.55
C THR A 83 1.57 4.46 -2.57
N SER A 84 0.68 4.72 -1.61
CA SER A 84 0.10 3.69 -0.74
C SER A 84 -1.37 3.55 -1.11
N VAL A 85 -1.73 2.47 -1.78
CA VAL A 85 -3.09 2.21 -2.27
C VAL A 85 -3.86 1.42 -1.23
N LEU A 86 -4.97 1.99 -0.76
CA LEU A 86 -5.90 1.30 0.13
C LEU A 86 -6.89 0.48 -0.70
N ASP A 87 -7.05 -0.80 -0.36
CA ASP A 87 -7.96 -1.72 -1.03
C ASP A 87 -9.08 -2.17 -0.10
N ARG A 88 -10.31 -2.06 -0.57
CA ARG A 88 -11.52 -2.45 0.18
C ARG A 88 -11.56 -3.95 0.47
N LYS A 89 -11.09 -4.80 -0.47
CA LYS A 89 -11.04 -6.25 -0.29
C LYS A 89 -10.12 -6.66 0.84
N ILE A 90 -9.00 -5.94 1.02
CA ILE A 90 -8.07 -6.17 2.14
C ILE A 90 -8.73 -5.80 3.47
N SER A 91 -9.50 -4.70 3.51
CA SER A 91 -10.24 -4.32 4.72
C SER A 91 -11.34 -5.32 5.09
N GLU A 92 -11.97 -5.94 4.09
CA GLU A 92 -12.98 -7.00 4.29
C GLU A 92 -12.38 -8.27 4.90
N LEU A 93 -11.07 -8.52 4.70
CA LEU A 93 -10.32 -9.60 5.37
C LEU A 93 -9.93 -9.25 6.83
N GLY A 94 -10.29 -8.05 7.30
CA GLY A 94 -9.92 -7.57 8.64
C GLY A 94 -8.44 -7.20 8.77
N ILE A 95 -7.75 -6.90 7.67
CA ILE A 95 -6.34 -6.50 7.65
C ILE A 95 -6.27 -4.98 7.64
N TYR A 96 -5.67 -4.40 8.66
CA TYR A 96 -5.46 -2.96 8.78
C TYR A 96 -4.01 -2.65 9.17
N PRO A 97 -3.33 -1.68 8.47
CA PRO A 97 -3.83 -0.86 7.36
C PRO A 97 -4.17 -1.72 6.13
N ALA A 98 -5.26 -1.36 5.45
CA ALA A 98 -5.72 -2.10 4.27
C ALA A 98 -4.95 -1.70 3.00
N ILE A 99 -3.61 -1.69 3.08
CA ILE A 99 -2.72 -1.32 1.98
C ILE A 99 -2.50 -2.52 1.08
N ASP A 100 -2.71 -2.35 -0.22
CA ASP A 100 -2.35 -3.37 -1.21
C ASP A 100 -0.87 -3.25 -1.58
N PRO A 101 -0.03 -4.22 -1.20
CA PRO A 101 1.39 -4.21 -1.48
C PRO A 101 1.74 -4.45 -2.96
N LEU A 102 0.79 -4.97 -3.75
CA LEU A 102 0.99 -5.24 -5.17
C LEU A 102 0.77 -4.01 -6.06
N THR A 103 -0.15 -3.14 -5.66
CA THR A 103 -0.45 -1.90 -6.39
C THR A 103 0.26 -0.67 -5.82
N SER A 104 0.72 -0.74 -4.58
CA SER A 104 1.52 0.32 -3.96
C SER A 104 2.95 0.34 -4.51
N THR A 105 3.48 1.54 -4.71
CA THR A 105 4.81 1.73 -5.34
C THR A 105 5.64 2.76 -4.61
N SER A 106 6.96 2.66 -4.75
CA SER A 106 7.89 3.68 -4.28
C SER A 106 9.13 3.73 -5.16
N ARG A 107 9.53 4.93 -5.62
CA ARG A 107 10.74 5.13 -6.41
C ARG A 107 12.03 4.88 -5.62
N ILE A 108 11.98 5.04 -4.29
CA ILE A 108 13.15 4.76 -3.44
C ILE A 108 13.35 3.28 -3.16
N LEU A 109 12.44 2.39 -3.55
CA LEU A 109 12.64 0.95 -3.49
C LEU A 109 13.59 0.51 -4.63
N ASP A 110 14.84 0.91 -4.50
CA ASP A 110 15.97 0.64 -5.40
C ASP A 110 17.16 0.18 -4.55
N PRO A 111 17.88 -0.89 -4.91
CA PRO A 111 18.97 -1.42 -4.09
C PRO A 111 20.06 -0.39 -3.77
N ARG A 112 20.26 0.61 -4.65
CA ARG A 112 21.22 1.70 -4.42
C ARG A 112 20.78 2.67 -3.31
N VAL A 113 19.48 2.69 -2.95
CA VAL A 113 18.90 3.57 -1.93
C VAL A 113 18.66 2.80 -0.63
N VAL A 114 17.93 1.68 -0.71
CA VAL A 114 17.49 0.91 0.47
C VAL A 114 18.43 -0.25 0.82
N GLY A 115 19.39 -0.56 -0.03
CA GLY A 115 20.28 -1.72 0.10
C GLY A 115 19.67 -3.02 -0.43
N ASP A 116 20.55 -3.98 -0.74
CA ASP A 116 20.15 -5.24 -1.39
C ASP A 116 19.19 -6.07 -0.53
N ARG A 117 19.44 -6.15 0.78
CA ARG A 117 18.61 -6.95 1.70
C ARG A 117 17.16 -6.48 1.69
N HIS A 118 16.91 -5.19 1.91
CA HIS A 118 15.57 -4.62 1.93
C HIS A 118 14.89 -4.80 0.57
N TYR A 119 15.60 -4.47 -0.50
CA TYR A 119 15.07 -4.61 -1.87
C TYR A 119 14.66 -6.05 -2.18
N ASN A 120 15.55 -7.03 -1.91
CA ASN A 120 15.29 -8.43 -2.21
C ASN A 120 14.13 -8.99 -1.39
N VAL A 121 14.07 -8.69 -0.08
CA VAL A 121 12.95 -9.11 0.78
C VAL A 121 11.64 -8.55 0.27
N ALA A 122 11.57 -7.24 -0.02
CA ALA A 122 10.35 -6.61 -0.53
C ALA A 122 9.89 -7.22 -1.86
N ARG A 123 10.82 -7.47 -2.79
CA ARG A 123 10.50 -8.12 -4.07
C ARG A 123 10.04 -9.56 -3.91
N SER A 124 10.67 -10.32 -3.03
CA SER A 124 10.26 -11.70 -2.75
C SER A 124 8.87 -11.76 -2.13
N VAL A 125 8.55 -10.85 -1.20
CA VAL A 125 7.19 -10.72 -0.65
C VAL A 125 6.18 -10.42 -1.75
N GLN A 126 6.45 -9.44 -2.62
CA GLN A 126 5.56 -9.12 -3.74
C GLN A 126 5.36 -10.32 -4.68
N THR A 127 6.42 -11.03 -5.01
CA THR A 127 6.36 -12.24 -5.86
C THR A 127 5.49 -13.33 -5.22
N THR A 128 5.70 -13.62 -3.93
CA THR A 128 4.92 -14.61 -3.20
C THR A 128 3.44 -14.25 -3.12
N LEU A 129 3.14 -12.97 -2.86
CA LEU A 129 1.75 -12.49 -2.82
C LEU A 129 1.10 -12.50 -4.21
N GLN A 130 1.84 -12.21 -5.28
CA GLN A 130 1.33 -12.30 -6.64
C GLN A 130 1.02 -13.76 -7.01
N GLN A 131 1.93 -14.69 -6.71
CA GLN A 131 1.69 -16.12 -6.93
C GLN A 131 0.45 -16.59 -6.16
N TYR A 132 0.30 -16.17 -4.90
CA TYR A 132 -0.90 -16.51 -4.14
C TYR A 132 -2.17 -15.96 -4.78
N LYS A 133 -2.14 -14.72 -5.28
CA LYS A 133 -3.28 -14.13 -6.00
C LYS A 133 -3.64 -14.93 -7.24
N ASP A 134 -2.66 -15.38 -8.01
CA ASP A 134 -2.87 -16.19 -9.21
C ASP A 134 -3.44 -17.60 -8.86
N LEU A 135 -3.06 -18.14 -7.70
CA LEU A 135 -3.57 -19.43 -7.20
C LEU A 135 -4.98 -19.33 -6.60
N GLN A 136 -5.46 -18.14 -6.20
CA GLN A 136 -6.77 -17.98 -5.56
C GLN A 136 -7.93 -18.47 -6.44
N ASP A 137 -7.89 -18.25 -7.75
CA ASP A 137 -8.92 -18.71 -8.69
C ASP A 137 -8.92 -20.25 -8.79
N ILE A 138 -7.74 -20.84 -8.78
CA ILE A 138 -7.58 -22.30 -8.81
C ILE A 138 -8.11 -22.91 -7.50
N ILE A 139 -7.77 -22.33 -6.36
CA ILE A 139 -8.24 -22.76 -5.03
C ILE A 139 -9.77 -22.66 -4.94
N ALA A 140 -10.36 -21.60 -5.48
CA ALA A 140 -11.81 -21.39 -5.44
C ALA A 140 -12.58 -22.46 -6.27
N ILE A 141 -11.99 -22.97 -7.35
CA ILE A 141 -12.62 -23.92 -8.25
C ILE A 141 -12.33 -25.37 -7.85
N LEU A 142 -11.06 -25.69 -7.57
CA LEU A 142 -10.58 -27.07 -7.38
C LEU A 142 -10.33 -27.43 -5.92
N GLY A 143 -10.18 -26.42 -5.04
CA GLY A 143 -9.81 -26.62 -3.64
C GLY A 143 -8.30 -26.67 -3.41
N MET A 144 -7.92 -26.60 -2.13
CA MET A 144 -6.51 -26.61 -1.71
C MET A 144 -5.81 -27.95 -1.95
N ASP A 145 -6.56 -29.05 -1.96
CA ASP A 145 -5.99 -30.40 -2.03
C ASP A 145 -5.36 -30.71 -3.39
N GLU A 146 -5.86 -30.08 -4.45
CA GLU A 146 -5.36 -30.21 -5.82
C GLU A 146 -4.05 -29.44 -6.10
N LEU A 147 -3.64 -28.59 -5.19
CA LEU A 147 -2.37 -27.85 -5.32
C LEU A 147 -1.17 -28.78 -5.08
N SER A 148 -0.06 -28.49 -5.78
CA SER A 148 1.23 -29.10 -5.49
C SER A 148 1.69 -28.74 -4.06
N ASP A 149 2.58 -29.54 -3.48
CA ASP A 149 3.13 -29.25 -2.15
C ASP A 149 3.90 -27.91 -2.13
N GLU A 150 4.53 -27.55 -3.25
CA GLU A 150 5.20 -26.26 -3.42
C GLU A 150 4.20 -25.11 -3.39
N ASP A 151 3.08 -25.22 -4.13
CA ASP A 151 2.03 -24.18 -4.13
C ASP A 151 1.34 -24.07 -2.77
N LYS A 152 1.12 -25.18 -2.07
CA LYS A 152 0.57 -25.19 -0.70
C LYS A 152 1.47 -24.41 0.25
N MET A 153 2.80 -24.54 0.11
CA MET A 153 3.77 -23.80 0.90
C MET A 153 3.71 -22.30 0.57
N VAL A 154 3.66 -21.93 -0.71
CA VAL A 154 3.50 -20.54 -1.15
C VAL A 154 2.22 -19.93 -0.56
N VAL A 155 1.09 -20.62 -0.64
CA VAL A 155 -0.19 -20.16 -0.07
C VAL A 155 -0.09 -19.96 1.45
N SER A 156 0.50 -20.93 2.16
CA SER A 156 0.68 -20.84 3.63
C SER A 156 1.50 -19.61 4.02
N ARG A 157 2.66 -19.42 3.39
CA ARG A 157 3.54 -18.27 3.66
C ARG A 157 2.88 -16.95 3.26
N ALA A 158 2.22 -16.88 2.10
CA ALA A 158 1.52 -15.69 1.65
C ALA A 158 0.42 -15.25 2.63
N ARG A 159 -0.36 -16.19 3.18
CA ARG A 159 -1.38 -15.90 4.20
C ARG A 159 -0.78 -15.38 5.49
N LYS A 160 0.35 -15.96 5.94
CA LYS A 160 1.11 -15.45 7.09
C LYS A 160 1.61 -14.03 6.82
N MET A 161 2.17 -13.76 5.63
CA MET A 161 2.61 -12.42 5.24
C MET A 161 1.46 -11.41 5.24
N GLN A 162 0.30 -11.75 4.67
CA GLN A 162 -0.87 -10.87 4.69
C GLN A 162 -1.30 -10.52 6.11
N LYS A 163 -1.34 -11.50 7.02
CA LYS A 163 -1.68 -11.26 8.42
C LYS A 163 -0.60 -10.47 9.15
N PHE A 164 0.67 -10.70 8.85
CA PHE A 164 1.80 -9.96 9.41
C PHE A 164 1.86 -8.50 8.94
N MET A 165 1.24 -8.17 7.81
CA MET A 165 1.04 -6.78 7.38
C MET A 165 0.02 -6.02 8.23
N SER A 166 -0.83 -6.71 9.00
CA SER A 166 -1.75 -6.06 9.92
C SER A 166 -0.98 -5.51 11.12
N GLN A 167 -1.26 -4.25 11.49
CA GLN A 167 -0.58 -3.59 12.59
C GLN A 167 -1.58 -2.84 13.46
N PRO A 168 -1.51 -2.96 14.79
CA PRO A 168 -2.32 -2.13 15.67
C PRO A 168 -1.84 -0.68 15.64
N PHE A 169 -2.77 0.25 15.41
CA PHE A 169 -2.50 1.67 15.37
C PHE A 169 -2.75 2.34 16.72
N PHE A 170 -1.91 3.28 17.10
CA PHE A 170 -2.14 4.13 18.27
C PHE A 170 -3.46 4.90 18.17
N VAL A 171 -3.79 5.45 16.99
CA VAL A 171 -5.04 6.20 16.78
C VAL A 171 -6.29 5.33 16.81
N ALA A 172 -6.17 4.02 16.66
CA ALA A 172 -7.27 3.07 16.65
C ALA A 172 -7.48 2.38 18.01
N GLU A 173 -6.62 2.57 18.99
CA GLU A 173 -6.67 1.90 20.30
C GLU A 173 -8.05 2.00 20.97
N GLN A 174 -8.61 3.21 20.96
CA GLN A 174 -9.92 3.46 21.56
C GLN A 174 -11.09 2.71 20.91
N PHE A 175 -10.93 2.26 19.67
CA PHE A 175 -11.95 1.53 18.90
C PHE A 175 -11.72 0.02 18.90
N THR A 176 -10.46 -0.40 18.84
CA THR A 176 -10.07 -1.80 18.69
C THR A 176 -9.76 -2.47 20.03
N GLY A 177 -9.42 -1.68 21.06
CA GLY A 177 -8.90 -2.18 22.33
C GLY A 177 -7.51 -2.80 22.25
N LEU A 178 -6.83 -2.67 21.10
CA LEU A 178 -5.47 -3.14 20.90
C LEU A 178 -4.50 -1.98 21.08
N GLU A 179 -3.48 -2.19 21.91
CA GLU A 179 -2.40 -1.21 22.10
C GLU A 179 -1.60 -1.05 20.81
N GLY A 180 -1.37 0.20 20.37
CA GLY A 180 -0.60 0.51 19.17
C GLY A 180 0.84 0.02 19.25
N ARG A 181 1.41 -0.35 18.12
CA ARG A 181 2.81 -0.81 18.02
C ARG A 181 3.57 0.04 17.02
N TYR A 182 4.70 0.56 17.45
CA TYR A 182 5.70 1.13 16.55
C TYR A 182 6.71 0.05 16.20
N VAL A 183 6.79 -0.31 14.92
CA VAL A 183 7.71 -1.33 14.43
C VAL A 183 8.82 -0.66 13.63
N LYS A 184 10.07 -0.95 13.98
CA LYS A 184 11.22 -0.46 13.21
C LYS A 184 11.26 -1.16 11.84
N LEU A 185 11.75 -0.44 10.84
CA LEU A 185 11.90 -0.96 9.48
C LEU A 185 12.73 -2.26 9.45
N GLU A 186 13.80 -2.30 10.22
CA GLU A 186 14.70 -3.48 10.31
C GLU A 186 13.96 -4.70 10.87
N ASP A 187 13.10 -4.52 11.88
CA ASP A 187 12.31 -5.60 12.49
C ASP A 187 11.25 -6.11 11.49
N SER A 188 10.65 -5.19 10.70
CA SER A 188 9.74 -5.58 9.63
C SER A 188 10.45 -6.39 8.54
N ILE A 189 11.62 -5.96 8.08
CA ILE A 189 12.41 -6.68 7.07
C ILE A 189 12.79 -8.07 7.60
N ALA A 190 13.29 -8.15 8.83
CA ALA A 190 13.67 -9.43 9.46
C ALA A 190 12.46 -10.38 9.60
N GLY A 191 11.29 -9.84 9.96
CA GLY A 191 10.07 -10.63 10.09
C GLY A 191 9.61 -11.23 8.75
N PHE A 192 9.59 -10.44 7.69
CA PHE A 192 9.27 -10.96 6.36
C PHE A 192 10.32 -11.93 5.83
N GLU A 193 11.59 -11.69 6.10
CA GLU A 193 12.69 -12.59 5.75
C GLU A 193 12.53 -13.96 6.44
N ALA A 194 12.21 -13.99 7.72
CA ALA A 194 11.95 -15.22 8.47
C ALA A 194 10.77 -16.02 7.89
N ILE A 195 9.69 -15.34 7.47
CA ILE A 195 8.55 -16.01 6.82
C ILE A 195 8.97 -16.56 5.44
N LEU A 196 9.69 -15.80 4.64
CA LEU A 196 10.18 -16.23 3.32
C LEU A 196 11.09 -17.45 3.41
N ASN A 197 12.00 -17.47 4.40
CA ASN A 197 12.95 -18.55 4.62
C ASN A 197 12.31 -19.82 5.24
N GLY A 198 11.05 -19.72 5.70
CA GLY A 198 10.35 -20.84 6.31
C GLY A 198 10.69 -21.11 7.78
N GLU A 199 11.34 -20.16 8.45
CA GLU A 199 11.74 -20.31 9.86
C GLU A 199 10.54 -20.41 10.82
N VAL A 200 9.38 -19.98 10.35
CA VAL A 200 8.14 -19.95 11.11
C VAL A 200 6.99 -20.72 10.41
N ASP A 201 7.33 -21.67 9.55
CA ASP A 201 6.33 -22.45 8.81
C ASP A 201 5.43 -23.27 9.72
N ASP A 202 5.93 -23.74 10.86
CA ASP A 202 5.20 -24.52 11.86
C ASP A 202 4.18 -23.70 12.68
N LEU A 203 4.24 -22.36 12.63
CA LEU A 203 3.36 -21.50 13.41
C LEU A 203 1.99 -21.34 12.73
N PRO A 204 0.89 -21.25 13.51
CA PRO A 204 -0.43 -21.05 12.96
C PRO A 204 -0.57 -19.61 12.39
N GLU A 205 -1.30 -19.46 11.28
CA GLU A 205 -1.51 -18.19 10.59
C GLU A 205 -2.02 -17.06 11.52
N ASN A 206 -2.87 -17.40 12.50
CA ASN A 206 -3.47 -16.41 13.40
C ASN A 206 -2.47 -15.77 14.36
N ALA A 207 -1.30 -16.39 14.55
CA ALA A 207 -0.25 -15.81 15.37
C ALA A 207 0.31 -14.51 14.76
N PHE A 208 0.26 -14.38 13.44
CA PHE A 208 0.80 -13.23 12.71
C PHE A 208 -0.12 -12.00 12.64
N SER A 209 -1.37 -12.11 13.11
CA SER A 209 -2.33 -10.99 13.04
C SER A 209 -2.07 -9.98 14.17
N TYR A 210 -2.02 -8.69 13.82
CA TYR A 210 -1.91 -7.58 14.76
C TYR A 210 -0.76 -7.73 15.77
N VAL A 211 0.41 -8.04 15.24
CA VAL A 211 1.67 -8.10 15.99
C VAL A 211 2.63 -7.01 15.49
N GLY A 212 3.62 -6.65 16.29
CA GLY A 212 4.63 -5.70 15.91
C GLY A 212 5.81 -6.39 15.21
N SER A 213 6.49 -7.29 15.92
CA SER A 213 7.65 -8.03 15.40
C SER A 213 7.34 -9.51 15.20
N ILE A 214 8.25 -10.21 14.54
CA ILE A 214 8.16 -11.66 14.38
C ILE A 214 8.25 -12.39 15.73
N ASP A 215 9.00 -11.85 16.68
CA ASP A 215 9.12 -12.43 18.04
C ASP A 215 7.77 -12.41 18.77
N GLU A 216 6.98 -11.35 18.59
CA GLU A 216 5.60 -11.28 19.15
C GLU A 216 4.70 -12.36 18.54
N ALA A 217 4.86 -12.66 17.23
CA ALA A 217 4.13 -13.74 16.58
C ALA A 217 4.52 -15.11 17.17
N ILE A 218 5.82 -15.35 17.38
CA ILE A 218 6.33 -16.57 17.99
C ILE A 218 5.81 -16.73 19.43
N GLU A 219 5.79 -15.66 20.21
CA GLU A 219 5.25 -15.68 21.58
C GLU A 219 3.73 -15.92 21.59
N LYS A 220 3.00 -15.31 20.66
CA LYS A 220 1.56 -15.48 20.52
C LYS A 220 1.17 -16.90 20.14
N ALA A 221 2.00 -17.57 19.33
CA ALA A 221 1.80 -18.97 18.94
C ALA A 221 1.98 -19.97 20.10
N LYS A 222 2.67 -19.57 21.18
CA LYS A 222 2.91 -20.42 22.37
C LYS A 222 1.76 -20.37 23.39
N LYS A 223 0.84 -19.40 23.24
CA LYS A 223 -0.32 -19.20 24.11
C LYS A 223 -1.55 -19.94 23.59
#